data_514ee755d566d14f966a72384e5b1b66
#
_entry.id   514ee755d566d14f966a72384e5b1b66
#
_cell.length_a   1.000
_cell.length_b   1.000
_cell.length_c   1.000
_cell.angle_alpha   90.00
_cell.angle_beta   90.00
_cell.angle_gamma   90.00
#
_symmetry.space_group_name_H-M   'P 1'
#
loop_
_entity.id
_entity.type
_entity.pdbx_description
1 polymer ?
#
loop_
_entity_poly.entity_id
_entity_poly.type
_entity_poly.pdbx_seq_one_letter_code
_entity_poly.pdbx_strand_id
1 'polypeptide(L)'
;EPLSNLDAKLRVQMRAELGELHSQLETTTLYVTHDQVEAMTMGDRVAVIRKGVLQQIDTPREIYLYPKNIFVAGFIGSPAMNFVYATIDVSEKETKLTFGDSNIVSSDAPKSLSNFNGKEIVLGIRPEAFEDSVYANDKEFTEQININVSLLEQLGSDTYIHFYKDIPPVQTKAIQEILADEGE
;
A
#
# COMPACT_ATOMS: atom_id res chain seq x y z
N GLU A 1 13.89 -15.33 -11.23
CA GLU A 1 12.81 -14.63 -11.97
C GLU A 1 12.38 -15.46 -13.20
N PRO A 2 11.82 -16.65 -13.02
CA PRO A 2 11.59 -17.58 -14.14
C PRO A 2 10.44 -17.14 -15.06
N LEU A 3 9.52 -16.27 -14.62
CA LEU A 3 8.35 -15.87 -15.39
C LEU A 3 8.48 -14.48 -16.03
N SER A 4 9.55 -13.75 -15.81
CA SER A 4 9.72 -12.36 -16.26
C SER A 4 9.64 -12.18 -17.79
N ASN A 5 10.04 -13.17 -18.57
CA ASN A 5 10.06 -13.13 -20.03
C ASN A 5 8.80 -13.68 -20.71
N LEU A 6 7.77 -14.04 -19.93
CA LEU A 6 6.52 -14.59 -20.46
C LEU A 6 5.50 -13.46 -20.71
N ASP A 7 4.65 -13.66 -21.73
CA ASP A 7 3.49 -12.80 -21.93
C ASP A 7 2.50 -12.91 -20.76
N ALA A 8 1.61 -11.93 -20.61
CA ALA A 8 0.70 -11.83 -19.47
C ALA A 8 -0.20 -13.05 -19.30
N LYS A 9 -0.72 -13.62 -20.41
CA LYS A 9 -1.62 -14.78 -20.35
C LYS A 9 -0.89 -16.03 -19.91
N LEU A 10 0.29 -16.28 -20.48
CA LEU A 10 1.11 -17.43 -20.14
C LEU A 10 1.63 -17.32 -18.70
N ARG A 11 1.97 -16.12 -18.23
CA ARG A 11 2.39 -15.87 -16.84
C ARG A 11 1.30 -16.25 -15.84
N VAL A 12 0.02 -15.89 -16.10
CA VAL A 12 -1.11 -16.28 -15.23
C VAL A 12 -1.26 -17.80 -15.19
N GLN A 13 -1.18 -18.47 -16.33
CA GLN A 13 -1.27 -19.93 -16.40
C GLN A 13 -0.12 -20.60 -15.65
N MET A 14 1.12 -20.17 -15.88
CA MET A 14 2.30 -20.73 -15.22
C MET A 14 2.29 -20.54 -13.70
N ARG A 15 1.78 -19.42 -13.20
CA ARG A 15 1.60 -19.23 -11.75
C ARG A 15 0.65 -20.28 -11.15
N ALA A 16 -0.45 -20.57 -11.82
CA ALA A 16 -1.40 -21.59 -11.36
C ALA A 16 -0.75 -22.99 -11.36
N GLU A 17 -0.07 -23.37 -12.45
CA GLU A 17 0.63 -24.66 -12.57
C GLU A 17 1.74 -24.83 -11.52
N LEU A 18 2.54 -23.77 -11.28
CA LEU A 18 3.60 -23.80 -10.26
C LEU A 18 3.03 -23.91 -8.85
N GLY A 19 1.93 -23.22 -8.56
CA GLY A 19 1.24 -23.32 -7.27
C GLY A 19 0.69 -24.72 -7.02
N GLU A 20 0.09 -25.34 -8.03
CA GLU A 20 -0.39 -26.72 -7.95
C GLU A 20 0.77 -27.71 -7.74
N LEU A 21 1.85 -27.59 -8.52
CA LEU A 21 3.04 -28.41 -8.39
C LEU A 21 3.68 -28.30 -7.01
N HIS A 22 3.79 -27.07 -6.48
CA HIS A 22 4.32 -26.83 -5.13
C HIS A 22 3.47 -27.54 -4.08
N SER A 23 2.13 -27.45 -4.17
CA SER A 23 1.23 -28.13 -3.24
C SER A 23 1.34 -29.64 -3.29
N GLN A 24 1.61 -30.21 -4.48
CA GLN A 24 1.79 -31.67 -4.64
C GLN A 24 3.12 -32.19 -4.11
N LEU A 25 4.18 -31.38 -4.23
CA LEU A 25 5.52 -31.80 -3.86
C LEU A 25 5.84 -31.68 -2.38
N GLU A 26 5.08 -30.86 -1.64
CA GLU A 26 5.28 -30.56 -0.21
C GLU A 26 6.73 -30.17 0.15
N THR A 27 7.43 -29.54 -0.78
CA THR A 27 8.83 -29.15 -0.62
C THR A 27 8.97 -27.67 -0.27
N THR A 28 10.00 -27.33 0.50
CA THR A 28 10.34 -25.92 0.70
C THR A 28 10.95 -25.37 -0.59
N THR A 29 10.28 -24.39 -1.16
CA THR A 29 10.67 -23.74 -2.43
C THR A 29 11.03 -22.28 -2.18
N LEU A 30 12.15 -21.84 -2.72
CA LEU A 30 12.54 -20.44 -2.76
C LEU A 30 12.28 -19.88 -4.15
N TYR A 31 11.42 -18.87 -4.24
CA TYR A 31 11.09 -18.20 -5.48
C TYR A 31 11.53 -16.74 -5.43
N VAL A 32 12.28 -16.29 -6.42
CA VAL A 32 12.74 -14.89 -6.53
C VAL A 32 12.02 -14.23 -7.67
N THR A 33 11.43 -13.08 -7.41
CA THR A 33 10.70 -12.28 -8.39
C THR A 33 10.78 -10.78 -8.05
N HIS A 34 10.62 -9.93 -9.05
CA HIS A 34 10.33 -8.50 -8.88
C HIS A 34 8.83 -8.20 -9.06
N ASP A 35 8.03 -9.18 -9.48
CA ASP A 35 6.57 -9.03 -9.63
C ASP A 35 5.88 -9.25 -8.29
N GLN A 36 5.24 -8.19 -7.77
CA GLN A 36 4.51 -8.24 -6.50
C GLN A 36 3.36 -9.23 -6.54
N VAL A 37 2.66 -9.34 -7.69
CA VAL A 37 1.51 -10.25 -7.83
C VAL A 37 1.98 -11.71 -7.71
N GLU A 38 3.15 -12.05 -8.29
CA GLU A 38 3.73 -13.38 -8.11
C GLU A 38 4.07 -13.65 -6.65
N ALA A 39 4.78 -12.73 -5.98
CA ALA A 39 5.16 -12.88 -4.59
C ALA A 39 3.95 -13.04 -3.67
N MET A 40 2.93 -12.19 -3.85
CA MET A 40 1.74 -12.14 -2.99
C MET A 40 0.76 -13.30 -3.22
N THR A 41 0.78 -13.93 -4.40
CA THR A 41 -0.15 -15.01 -4.76
C THR A 41 0.42 -16.41 -4.62
N MET A 42 1.75 -16.56 -4.74
CA MET A 42 2.39 -17.88 -4.74
C MET A 42 3.10 -18.21 -3.43
N GLY A 43 3.52 -17.20 -2.66
CA GLY A 43 4.31 -17.40 -1.45
C GLY A 43 3.46 -17.57 -0.19
N ASP A 44 3.76 -18.59 0.63
CA ASP A 44 3.27 -18.67 2.01
C ASP A 44 3.88 -17.56 2.87
N ARG A 45 5.12 -17.20 2.55
CA ARG A 45 5.86 -16.09 3.17
C ARG A 45 6.58 -15.30 2.10
N VAL A 46 6.57 -13.99 2.25
CA VAL A 46 7.28 -13.06 1.38
C VAL A 46 8.39 -12.36 2.16
N ALA A 47 9.57 -12.30 1.58
CA ALA A 47 10.70 -11.52 2.09
C ALA A 47 10.91 -10.31 1.18
N VAL A 48 10.69 -9.12 1.72
CA VAL A 48 10.99 -7.87 1.02
C VAL A 48 12.43 -7.50 1.29
N ILE A 49 13.24 -7.46 0.23
CA ILE A 49 14.68 -7.17 0.30
C ILE A 49 14.95 -5.89 -0.48
N ARG A 50 15.77 -5.01 0.08
CA ARG A 50 16.21 -3.79 -0.58
C ARG A 50 17.71 -3.61 -0.43
N LYS A 51 18.42 -3.45 -1.54
CA LYS A 51 19.89 -3.27 -1.56
C LYS A 51 20.63 -4.28 -0.67
N GLY A 52 20.19 -5.55 -0.74
CA GLY A 52 20.76 -6.67 0.03
C GLY A 52 20.33 -6.72 1.51
N VAL A 53 19.47 -5.80 1.98
CA VAL A 53 18.98 -5.75 3.36
C VAL A 53 17.53 -6.22 3.43
N LEU A 54 17.25 -7.19 4.31
CA LEU A 54 15.91 -7.66 4.60
C LEU A 54 15.11 -6.55 5.30
N GLN A 55 14.00 -6.14 4.69
CA GLN A 55 13.10 -5.12 5.23
C GLN A 55 12.00 -5.73 6.09
N GLN A 56 11.36 -6.78 5.58
CA GLN A 56 10.31 -7.53 6.28
C GLN A 56 10.21 -8.93 5.70
N ILE A 57 9.85 -9.89 6.53
CA ILE A 57 9.44 -11.23 6.11
C ILE A 57 8.22 -11.64 6.90
N ASP A 58 7.13 -11.96 6.20
CA ASP A 58 5.87 -12.35 6.79
C ASP A 58 4.95 -13.02 5.75
N THR A 59 3.71 -13.36 6.13
CA THR A 59 2.70 -13.75 5.15
C THR A 59 2.36 -12.57 4.22
N PRO A 60 1.91 -12.81 2.98
CA PRO A 60 1.48 -11.75 2.07
C PRO A 60 0.50 -10.76 2.72
N ARG A 61 -0.49 -11.29 3.43
CA ARG A 61 -1.51 -10.49 4.12
C ARG A 61 -0.90 -9.57 5.19
N GLU A 62 0.00 -10.08 6.02
CA GLU A 62 0.64 -9.31 7.09
C GLU A 62 1.54 -8.20 6.53
N ILE A 63 2.27 -8.48 5.44
CA ILE A 63 3.11 -7.46 4.79
C ILE A 63 2.26 -6.32 4.24
N TYR A 64 1.10 -6.63 3.66
CA TYR A 64 0.19 -5.65 3.10
C TYR A 64 -0.49 -4.80 4.18
N LEU A 65 -1.02 -5.45 5.22
CA LEU A 65 -1.80 -4.77 6.27
C LEU A 65 -0.91 -4.10 7.33
N TYR A 66 0.25 -4.68 7.64
CA TYR A 66 1.14 -4.25 8.73
C TYR A 66 2.58 -4.08 8.25
N PRO A 67 2.84 -3.17 7.31
CA PRO A 67 4.20 -2.90 6.83
C PRO A 67 5.06 -2.35 7.96
N LYS A 68 6.27 -2.88 8.12
CA LYS A 68 7.18 -2.50 9.21
C LYS A 68 7.85 -1.14 9.04
N ASN A 69 7.89 -0.63 7.82
CA ASN A 69 8.47 0.66 7.52
C ASN A 69 7.83 1.28 6.26
N ILE A 70 8.14 2.56 6.02
CA ILE A 70 7.60 3.33 4.89
C ILE A 70 7.98 2.69 3.53
N PHE A 71 9.18 2.11 3.43
CA PHE A 71 9.59 1.45 2.19
C PHE A 71 8.67 0.26 1.86
N VAL A 72 8.44 -0.64 2.80
CA VAL A 72 7.54 -1.79 2.59
C VAL A 72 6.12 -1.30 2.29
N ALA A 73 5.64 -0.28 3.02
CA ALA A 73 4.31 0.29 2.82
C ALA A 73 4.08 0.85 1.40
N GLY A 74 5.07 1.57 0.87
CA GLY A 74 5.01 2.14 -0.47
C GLY A 74 5.31 1.14 -1.57
N PHE A 75 6.24 0.21 -1.31
CA PHE A 75 6.63 -0.79 -2.30
C PHE A 75 5.54 -1.86 -2.52
N ILE A 76 4.79 -2.24 -1.49
CA ILE A 76 3.76 -3.29 -1.57
C ILE A 76 2.38 -2.69 -1.81
N GLY A 77 1.80 -3.07 -2.95
CA GLY A 77 0.47 -2.65 -3.42
C GLY A 77 0.54 -2.04 -4.82
N SER A 78 -0.50 -2.28 -5.62
CA SER A 78 -0.64 -1.70 -6.96
C SER A 78 -2.09 -1.24 -7.14
N PRO A 79 -2.33 0.07 -7.20
CA PRO A 79 -1.36 1.18 -7.11
C PRO A 79 -0.67 1.30 -5.75
N ALA A 80 0.44 2.03 -5.71
CA ALA A 80 1.21 2.28 -4.49
C ALA A 80 0.43 3.11 -3.46
N MET A 81 0.85 3.04 -2.18
CA MET A 81 0.27 3.83 -1.09
C MET A 81 0.55 5.32 -1.27
N ASN A 82 -0.47 6.14 -1.05
CA ASN A 82 -0.31 7.60 -1.02
C ASN A 82 0.25 8.05 0.33
N PHE A 83 1.26 8.93 0.34
CA PHE A 83 1.86 9.46 1.56
C PHE A 83 1.66 10.96 1.66
N VAL A 84 1.22 11.42 2.83
CA VAL A 84 1.05 12.84 3.16
C VAL A 84 1.60 13.14 4.56
N TYR A 85 2.06 14.37 4.80
CA TYR A 85 2.28 14.83 6.15
C TYR A 85 0.95 15.12 6.83
N ALA A 86 0.78 14.63 8.06
CA ALA A 86 -0.40 14.88 8.87
C ALA A 86 -0.01 15.23 10.30
N THR A 87 -0.76 16.14 10.92
CA THR A 87 -0.68 16.39 12.35
C THR A 87 -1.68 15.48 13.06
N ILE A 88 -1.22 14.79 14.09
CA ILE A 88 -2.05 13.92 14.92
C ILE A 88 -2.50 14.62 16.19
N ASP A 89 -3.78 14.56 16.49
CA ASP A 89 -4.39 15.07 17.71
C ASP A 89 -5.20 13.95 18.38
N VAL A 90 -4.76 13.54 19.57
CA VAL A 90 -5.31 12.39 20.28
C VAL A 90 -6.08 12.87 21.50
N SER A 91 -7.38 12.59 21.55
CA SER A 91 -8.24 12.80 22.70
C SER A 91 -8.63 11.46 23.36
N GLU A 92 -9.38 11.53 24.47
CA GLU A 92 -9.92 10.33 25.13
C GLU A 92 -10.95 9.58 24.30
N LYS A 93 -11.60 10.26 23.34
CA LYS A 93 -12.71 9.71 22.57
C LYS A 93 -12.34 9.39 21.13
N GLU A 94 -11.39 10.12 20.55
CA GLU A 94 -11.08 10.04 19.14
C GLU A 94 -9.65 10.48 18.86
N THR A 95 -9.11 10.00 17.76
CA THR A 95 -7.87 10.48 17.17
C THR A 95 -8.18 11.18 15.87
N LYS A 96 -7.71 12.41 15.72
CA LYS A 96 -7.86 13.22 14.53
C LYS A 96 -6.51 13.36 13.83
N LEU A 97 -6.51 13.10 12.51
CA LEU A 97 -5.38 13.29 11.62
C LEU A 97 -5.71 14.43 10.67
N THR A 98 -4.95 15.52 10.70
CA THR A 98 -5.17 16.69 9.84
C THR A 98 -4.06 16.81 8.80
N PHE A 99 -4.41 16.90 7.51
CA PHE A 99 -3.50 17.06 6.39
C PHE A 99 -4.08 18.02 5.35
N GLY A 100 -3.34 19.08 5.04
CA GLY A 100 -3.85 20.18 4.22
C GLY A 100 -5.11 20.78 4.83
N ASP A 101 -6.18 20.84 4.03
CA ASP A 101 -7.51 21.32 4.43
C ASP A 101 -8.48 20.19 4.85
N SER A 102 -7.97 18.96 4.98
CA SER A 102 -8.75 17.75 5.25
C SER A 102 -8.37 17.12 6.58
N ASN A 103 -9.29 16.32 7.11
CA ASN A 103 -9.03 15.57 8.32
C ASN A 103 -9.69 14.19 8.27
N ILE A 104 -9.13 13.25 9.04
CA ILE A 104 -9.68 11.90 9.26
C ILE A 104 -9.85 11.75 10.77
N VAL A 105 -11.03 11.28 11.19
CA VAL A 105 -11.34 11.04 12.60
C VAL A 105 -11.58 9.54 12.81
N SER A 106 -10.94 8.97 13.83
CA SER A 106 -11.11 7.57 14.20
C SER A 106 -11.32 7.43 15.70
N SER A 107 -12.37 6.71 16.09
CA SER A 107 -12.64 6.33 17.48
C SER A 107 -11.86 5.09 17.93
N ASP A 108 -11.38 4.28 16.99
CA ASP A 108 -10.70 3.01 17.25
C ASP A 108 -9.18 3.06 17.02
N ALA A 109 -8.61 4.25 16.98
CA ALA A 109 -7.18 4.41 16.76
C ALA A 109 -6.35 3.76 17.89
N PRO A 110 -5.21 3.12 17.55
CA PRO A 110 -4.36 2.48 18.54
C PRO A 110 -3.90 3.44 19.62
N LYS A 111 -3.97 3.03 20.90
CA LYS A 111 -3.53 3.86 22.05
C LYS A 111 -2.07 4.29 21.97
N SER A 112 -1.23 3.55 21.25
CA SER A 112 0.18 3.90 21.02
C SER A 112 0.36 5.24 20.30
N LEU A 113 -0.66 5.69 19.56
CA LEU A 113 -0.63 6.98 18.86
C LEU A 113 -0.63 8.17 19.81
N SER A 114 -1.04 8.02 21.08
CA SER A 114 -0.96 9.07 22.08
C SER A 114 0.46 9.62 22.30
N ASN A 115 1.48 8.79 22.06
CA ASN A 115 2.90 9.21 22.13
C ASN A 115 3.29 10.21 21.02
N PHE A 116 2.45 10.37 20.01
CA PHE A 116 2.66 11.26 18.88
C PHE A 116 1.72 12.47 18.91
N ASN A 117 0.92 12.63 19.96
CA ASN A 117 -0.02 13.73 20.09
C ASN A 117 0.64 15.10 19.84
N GLY A 118 0.04 15.93 18.97
CA GLY A 118 0.56 17.22 18.56
C GLY A 118 1.77 17.18 17.62
N LYS A 119 2.20 16.00 17.16
CA LYS A 119 3.35 15.86 16.25
C LYS A 119 2.91 15.74 14.80
N GLU A 120 3.82 16.12 13.91
CA GLU A 120 3.72 15.80 12.49
C GLU A 120 4.21 14.36 12.27
N ILE A 121 3.44 13.61 11.51
CA ILE A 121 3.70 12.22 11.13
C ILE A 121 3.54 12.05 9.61
N VAL A 122 4.03 10.94 9.08
CA VAL A 122 3.71 10.51 7.72
C VAL A 122 2.50 9.59 7.78
N LEU A 123 1.41 10.01 7.14
CA LEU A 123 0.20 9.23 6.97
C LEU A 123 0.24 8.53 5.62
N GLY A 124 0.11 7.21 5.62
CA GLY A 124 -0.06 6.41 4.41
C GLY A 124 -1.54 6.07 4.21
N ILE A 125 -2.06 6.32 3.00
CA ILE A 125 -3.44 6.02 2.62
C ILE A 125 -3.41 5.15 1.37
N ARG A 126 -3.93 3.94 1.46
CA ARG A 126 -4.03 3.07 0.29
C ARG A 126 -5.11 3.56 -0.67
N PRO A 127 -4.94 3.39 -1.99
CA PRO A 127 -5.93 3.82 -2.98
C PRO A 127 -7.35 3.28 -2.72
N GLU A 128 -7.46 2.03 -2.31
CA GLU A 128 -8.74 1.39 -1.98
C GLU A 128 -9.44 1.92 -0.72
N ALA A 129 -8.76 2.77 0.06
CA ALA A 129 -9.38 3.48 1.19
C ALA A 129 -10.19 4.71 0.75
N PHE A 130 -10.10 5.09 -0.52
CA PHE A 130 -10.93 6.15 -1.09
C PHE A 130 -12.14 5.54 -1.81
N GLU A 131 -13.30 6.13 -1.58
CA GLU A 131 -14.53 5.77 -2.29
C GLU A 131 -15.18 7.03 -2.83
N ASP A 132 -15.82 6.94 -4.00
CA ASP A 132 -16.61 8.05 -4.52
C ASP A 132 -17.83 8.27 -3.62
N SER A 133 -18.01 9.51 -3.15
CA SER A 133 -19.10 9.90 -2.26
C SER A 133 -20.49 9.59 -2.80
N VAL A 134 -20.63 9.45 -4.12
CA VAL A 134 -21.90 9.06 -4.76
C VAL A 134 -22.27 7.61 -4.45
N TYR A 135 -21.29 6.74 -4.25
CA TYR A 135 -21.46 5.30 -3.97
C TYR A 135 -21.22 4.95 -2.50
N ALA A 136 -20.62 5.87 -1.74
CA ALA A 136 -20.35 5.69 -0.32
C ALA A 136 -21.65 5.58 0.50
N ASN A 137 -21.73 4.58 1.36
CA ASN A 137 -22.80 4.49 2.34
C ASN A 137 -22.42 5.31 3.58
N ASP A 138 -23.30 6.22 4.04
CA ASP A 138 -23.08 7.16 5.14
C ASP A 138 -22.56 6.56 6.46
N LYS A 139 -22.55 5.24 6.59
CA LYS A 139 -22.14 4.53 7.82
C LYS A 139 -20.70 4.03 7.82
N GLU A 140 -20.03 4.02 6.67
CA GLU A 140 -18.71 3.40 6.52
C GLU A 140 -17.58 4.40 6.39
N PHE A 141 -17.88 5.67 6.08
CA PHE A 141 -16.87 6.68 5.79
C PHE A 141 -16.91 7.81 6.81
N THR A 142 -15.74 8.22 7.25
CA THR A 142 -15.60 9.19 8.34
C THR A 142 -15.51 10.62 7.85
N GLU A 143 -15.01 10.85 6.64
CA GLU A 143 -14.78 12.21 6.13
C GLU A 143 -14.85 12.27 4.61
N GLN A 144 -15.24 13.43 4.08
CA GLN A 144 -15.20 13.72 2.65
C GLN A 144 -13.97 14.58 2.32
N ILE A 145 -13.27 14.20 1.27
CA ILE A 145 -12.10 14.92 0.76
C ILE A 145 -12.43 15.45 -0.63
N ASN A 146 -12.38 16.76 -0.81
CA ASN A 146 -12.50 17.36 -2.13
C ASN A 146 -11.19 17.25 -2.88
N ILE A 147 -11.24 16.69 -4.08
CA ILE A 147 -10.08 16.47 -4.94
C ILE A 147 -10.27 17.09 -6.32
N ASN A 148 -9.16 17.43 -6.97
CA ASN A 148 -9.15 17.82 -8.38
C ASN A 148 -8.63 16.65 -9.21
N VAL A 149 -9.51 16.00 -9.96
CA VAL A 149 -9.13 14.89 -10.83
C VAL A 149 -8.30 15.39 -11.99
N SER A 150 -7.13 14.79 -12.20
CA SER A 150 -6.21 15.10 -13.28
C SER A 150 -6.27 14.10 -14.43
N LEU A 151 -6.46 12.81 -14.10
CA LEU A 151 -6.52 11.74 -15.10
C LEU A 151 -7.42 10.62 -14.58
N LEU A 152 -8.15 10.00 -15.50
CA LEU A 152 -8.91 8.78 -15.28
C LEU A 152 -8.35 7.69 -16.20
N GLU A 153 -7.85 6.61 -15.62
CA GLU A 153 -7.40 5.43 -16.35
C GLU A 153 -8.43 4.31 -16.21
N GLN A 154 -9.14 4.02 -17.30
CA GLN A 154 -10.15 2.97 -17.34
C GLN A 154 -9.51 1.64 -17.77
N LEU A 155 -9.39 0.71 -16.84
CA LEU A 155 -8.77 -0.60 -17.06
C LEU A 155 -9.79 -1.74 -17.24
N GLY A 156 -11.03 -1.41 -17.59
CA GLY A 156 -12.12 -2.35 -17.76
C GLY A 156 -12.95 -2.52 -16.50
N SER A 157 -12.54 -3.41 -15.57
CA SER A 157 -13.20 -3.62 -14.28
C SER A 157 -12.94 -2.49 -13.28
N ASP A 158 -11.77 -1.86 -13.38
CA ASP A 158 -11.30 -0.85 -12.44
C ASP A 158 -11.06 0.48 -13.13
N THR A 159 -11.23 1.56 -12.39
CA THR A 159 -10.88 2.91 -12.84
C THR A 159 -9.92 3.52 -11.83
N TYR A 160 -8.71 3.84 -12.27
CA TYR A 160 -7.76 4.58 -11.44
C TYR A 160 -7.98 6.06 -11.60
N ILE A 161 -8.12 6.74 -10.47
CA ILE A 161 -8.33 8.18 -10.38
C ILE A 161 -7.04 8.83 -9.91
N HIS A 162 -6.40 9.59 -10.80
CA HIS A 162 -5.27 10.43 -10.44
C HIS A 162 -5.77 11.81 -10.08
N PHE A 163 -5.37 12.32 -8.93
CA PHE A 163 -5.78 13.64 -8.47
C PHE A 163 -4.64 14.37 -7.78
N TYR A 164 -4.73 15.66 -7.77
CA TYR A 164 -3.84 16.54 -7.03
C TYR A 164 -4.57 17.16 -5.86
N LYS A 165 -3.84 17.28 -4.76
CA LYS A 165 -4.22 18.07 -3.60
C LYS A 165 -3.05 19.01 -3.30
N ASP A 166 -3.37 20.26 -2.94
CA ASP A 166 -2.35 21.26 -2.62
C ASP A 166 -1.77 21.00 -1.22
N ILE A 167 -0.95 19.95 -1.15
CA ILE A 167 -0.25 19.49 0.04
C ILE A 167 1.23 19.29 -0.31
N PRO A 168 2.15 19.76 0.53
CA PRO A 168 3.58 19.52 0.29
C PRO A 168 3.89 18.02 0.16
N PRO A 169 4.69 17.61 -0.82
CA PRO A 169 5.07 16.20 -0.97
C PRO A 169 5.91 15.74 0.22
N VAL A 170 5.72 14.50 0.63
CA VAL A 170 6.53 13.92 1.70
C VAL A 170 7.96 13.70 1.22
N GLN A 171 8.93 14.31 1.93
CA GLN A 171 10.35 14.30 1.58
C GLN A 171 11.18 13.53 2.61
N THR A 172 10.73 12.33 3.00
CA THR A 172 11.59 11.46 3.80
C THR A 172 12.60 10.74 2.91
N LYS A 173 13.76 10.41 3.49
CA LYS A 173 14.78 9.63 2.77
C LYS A 173 14.20 8.34 2.18
N ALA A 174 13.35 7.64 2.93
CA ALA A 174 12.71 6.41 2.49
C ALA A 174 11.82 6.60 1.25
N ILE A 175 11.02 7.68 1.21
CA ILE A 175 10.14 7.98 0.06
C ILE A 175 10.95 8.44 -1.15
N GLN A 176 11.96 9.30 -0.94
CA GLN A 176 12.85 9.70 -2.04
C GLN A 176 13.54 8.49 -2.69
N GLU A 177 13.90 7.53 -1.87
CA GLU A 177 14.51 6.31 -2.34
C GLU A 177 13.52 5.37 -3.07
N ILE A 178 12.23 5.33 -2.69
CA ILE A 178 11.19 4.59 -3.42
C ILE A 178 11.00 5.21 -4.81
N LEU A 179 10.85 6.53 -4.88
CA LEU A 179 10.67 7.25 -6.15
C LEU A 179 11.87 7.10 -7.10
N ALA A 180 13.08 6.99 -6.55
CA ALA A 180 14.28 6.75 -7.36
C ALA A 180 14.31 5.33 -7.92
N ASP A 181 13.87 4.35 -7.14
CA ASP A 181 13.83 2.93 -7.56
C ASP A 181 12.69 2.66 -8.60
N GLU A 182 11.63 3.50 -8.66
CA GLU A 182 10.55 3.43 -9.67
C GLU A 182 10.90 4.16 -10.99
N GLY A 183 11.90 5.02 -10.96
CA GLY A 183 12.34 5.82 -12.12
C GLY A 183 13.45 5.18 -12.94
N GLU A 184 13.97 4.03 -12.55
CA GLU A 184 14.94 3.20 -13.28
C GLU A 184 14.22 2.07 -14.04
#